data_c7371c7789d08daa664f1a21c4fa9058
#
_entry.id   c7371c7789d08daa664f1a21c4fa9058
#
_cell.length_a   1.000
_cell.length_b   1.000
_cell.length_c   1.000
_cell.angle_alpha   90.00
_cell.angle_beta   90.00
_cell.angle_gamma   90.00
#
_symmetry.space_group_name_H-M   'P 1'
#
loop_
_entity.id
_entity.type
_entity.pdbx_description
1 polymer ?
#
loop_
_entity_poly.entity_id
_entity_poly.type
_entity_poly.pdbx_seq_one_letter_code
_entity_poly.pdbx_strand_id
1 'polypeptide(L)'
;NNSFRWSEAINLPDVTDAYTYAMYFNKMQLNDGKTAVQFDDTRLQAIKDYASGTITTTTQPNRNTPTIWDWIGNTNTDWYDVVFGGTAFSQEHSLSVSGGTEKIQYYFSGNYMGQEGMMAIRRDKLQRYSVSSKINAQLYPWLNMNYSMKYMRKDYSKPTAMTDNTLYQNI
;
A
#
# COMPACT_ATOMS: atom_id res chain seq x y z
N ASN A 1 4.63 -13.60 23.68
CA ASN A 1 5.23 -12.35 23.22
C ASN A 1 4.24 -11.65 22.27
N ASN A 2 4.08 -10.33 22.44
CA ASN A 2 3.23 -9.52 21.60
C ASN A 2 4.04 -8.35 21.06
N SER A 3 3.93 -8.08 19.76
CA SER A 3 4.57 -6.95 19.10
C SER A 3 3.57 -6.21 18.24
N PHE A 4 3.62 -4.88 18.30
CA PHE A 4 2.83 -3.99 17.48
C PHE A 4 3.77 -3.01 16.80
N ARG A 5 3.55 -2.74 15.52
CA ARG A 5 4.36 -1.82 14.74
C ARG A 5 3.48 -0.98 13.84
N TRP A 6 3.80 0.30 13.78
CA TRP A 6 3.27 1.24 12.80
C TRP A 6 4.42 1.63 11.87
N SER A 7 4.19 1.57 10.58
CA SER A 7 5.18 1.90 9.54
C SER A 7 4.58 2.93 8.60
N GLU A 8 5.40 3.87 8.19
CA GLU A 8 5.05 4.92 7.24
C GLU A 8 6.01 4.87 6.06
N ALA A 9 5.56 5.31 4.89
CA ALA A 9 6.44 5.48 3.76
C ALA A 9 7.39 6.65 4.04
N ILE A 10 8.67 6.45 3.80
CA ILE A 10 9.71 7.46 3.94
C ILE A 10 10.34 7.73 2.59
N ASN A 11 10.91 8.92 2.43
CA ASN A 11 11.58 9.35 1.19
C ASN A 11 10.66 9.27 -0.04
N LEU A 12 9.38 9.66 0.12
CA LEU A 12 8.52 9.86 -1.03
C LEU A 12 9.12 10.93 -1.93
N PRO A 13 9.03 10.80 -3.26
CA PRO A 13 9.51 11.82 -4.17
C PRO A 13 8.76 13.14 -3.95
N ASP A 14 9.48 14.25 -3.97
CA ASP A 14 8.86 15.57 -4.01
C ASP A 14 8.15 15.76 -5.36
N VAL A 15 6.88 16.11 -5.33
CA VAL A 15 6.07 16.32 -6.52
C VAL A 15 6.06 17.81 -6.85
N THR A 16 6.33 18.11 -8.09
CA THR A 16 6.20 19.48 -8.61
C THR A 16 4.72 19.91 -8.58
N ASP A 17 4.45 21.16 -8.22
CA ASP A 17 3.10 21.70 -8.27
C ASP A 17 2.50 21.67 -9.68
N ALA A 18 1.17 21.62 -9.76
CA ALA A 18 0.44 21.42 -11.01
C ALA A 18 0.71 22.56 -12.04
N TYR A 19 0.91 23.79 -11.58
CA TYR A 19 1.20 24.91 -12.48
C TYR A 19 2.58 24.78 -13.11
N THR A 20 3.59 24.52 -12.30
CA THR A 20 4.98 24.32 -12.76
C THR A 20 5.04 23.13 -13.72
N TYR A 21 4.37 22.02 -13.40
CA TYR A 21 4.26 20.86 -14.28
C TYR A 21 3.65 21.25 -15.63
N ALA A 22 2.50 21.92 -15.63
CA ALA A 22 1.80 22.33 -16.85
C ALA A 22 2.66 23.25 -17.75
N MET A 23 3.39 24.17 -17.15
CA MET A 23 4.32 25.07 -17.86
C MET A 23 5.47 24.29 -18.52
N TYR A 24 6.11 23.40 -17.80
CA TYR A 24 7.19 22.59 -18.36
C TYR A 24 6.70 21.62 -19.43
N PHE A 25 5.52 21.05 -19.24
CA PHE A 25 4.89 20.17 -20.23
C PHE A 25 4.60 20.91 -21.54
N ASN A 26 4.02 22.11 -21.47
CA ASN A 26 3.81 22.95 -22.64
C ASN A 26 5.12 23.27 -23.34
N LYS A 27 6.17 23.65 -22.59
CA LYS A 27 7.50 23.92 -23.15
C LYS A 27 8.10 22.72 -23.85
N MET A 28 7.92 21.52 -23.28
CA MET A 28 8.35 20.28 -23.90
C MET A 28 7.62 20.04 -25.23
N GLN A 29 6.30 20.25 -25.29
CA GLN A 29 5.50 20.09 -26.51
C GLN A 29 5.94 21.07 -27.62
N LEU A 30 6.21 22.31 -27.25
CA LEU A 30 6.72 23.33 -28.21
C LEU A 30 8.11 22.97 -28.73
N ASN A 31 9.00 22.48 -27.88
CA ASN A 31 10.32 22.02 -28.27
C ASN A 31 10.28 20.77 -29.20
N ASP A 32 9.24 19.95 -29.08
CA ASP A 32 8.95 18.80 -29.93
C ASP A 32 8.26 19.21 -31.25
N GLY A 33 8.14 20.51 -31.52
CA GLY A 33 7.58 21.07 -32.76
C GLY A 33 6.06 21.05 -32.83
N LYS A 34 5.36 20.83 -31.71
CA LYS A 34 3.89 20.92 -31.70
C LYS A 34 3.45 22.39 -31.73
N THR A 35 2.42 22.69 -32.52
CA THR A 35 1.84 24.02 -32.67
C THR A 35 0.75 24.32 -31.64
N ALA A 36 0.18 23.29 -31.01
CA ALA A 36 -0.82 23.41 -29.96
C ALA A 36 -0.28 22.81 -28.66
N VAL A 37 -0.52 23.50 -27.55
CA VAL A 37 -0.14 23.08 -26.21
C VAL A 37 -1.33 22.41 -25.50
N GLN A 38 -1.06 21.50 -24.60
CA GLN A 38 -2.11 20.78 -23.86
C GLN A 38 -2.78 21.65 -22.79
N PHE A 39 -2.00 22.54 -22.15
CA PHE A 39 -2.47 23.46 -21.13
C PHE A 39 -2.54 24.87 -21.72
N ASP A 40 -3.67 25.23 -22.26
CA ASP A 40 -3.93 26.59 -22.76
C ASP A 40 -3.99 27.61 -21.61
N ASP A 41 -4.01 28.90 -21.93
CA ASP A 41 -4.03 29.98 -20.94
C ASP A 41 -5.22 29.89 -19.99
N THR A 42 -6.38 29.43 -20.48
CA THR A 42 -7.58 29.23 -19.66
C THR A 42 -7.36 28.16 -18.61
N ARG A 43 -6.76 27.04 -19.00
CA ARG A 43 -6.46 25.94 -18.09
C ARG A 43 -5.34 26.32 -17.09
N LEU A 44 -4.30 27.00 -17.56
CA LEU A 44 -3.25 27.53 -16.67
C LEU A 44 -3.81 28.50 -15.63
N GLN A 45 -4.76 29.38 -16.03
CA GLN A 45 -5.43 30.25 -15.09
C GLN A 45 -6.30 29.50 -14.10
N ALA A 46 -7.06 28.50 -14.55
CA ALA A 46 -7.86 27.66 -13.67
C ALA A 46 -7.02 26.90 -12.63
N ILE A 47 -5.80 26.47 -12.98
CA ILE A 47 -4.85 25.86 -12.03
C ILE A 47 -4.41 26.87 -10.96
N LYS A 48 -4.11 28.12 -11.35
CA LYS A 48 -3.74 29.17 -10.40
C LYS A 48 -4.90 29.55 -9.48
N ASP A 49 -6.10 29.69 -10.03
CA ASP A 49 -7.29 30.05 -9.28
C ASP A 49 -7.68 28.96 -8.27
N TYR A 50 -7.48 27.70 -8.63
CA TYR A 50 -7.65 26.59 -7.70
C TYR A 50 -6.58 26.59 -6.60
N ALA A 51 -5.32 26.78 -6.97
CA ALA A 51 -4.21 26.83 -6.01
C ALA A 51 -4.34 28.00 -5.02
N SER A 52 -4.90 29.14 -5.46
CA SER A 52 -5.16 30.30 -4.59
C SER A 52 -6.47 30.18 -3.79
N GLY A 53 -7.27 29.13 -4.02
CA GLY A 53 -8.60 28.98 -3.40
C GLY A 53 -9.69 29.87 -3.98
N THR A 54 -9.43 30.58 -5.08
CA THR A 54 -10.43 31.42 -5.76
C THR A 54 -11.56 30.59 -6.35
N ILE A 55 -11.22 29.40 -6.87
CA ILE A 55 -12.21 28.39 -7.28
C ILE A 55 -11.95 27.11 -6.52
N THR A 56 -13.02 26.39 -6.17
CA THR A 56 -12.95 25.10 -5.47
C THR A 56 -13.48 23.94 -6.31
N THR A 57 -14.07 24.26 -7.47
CA THR A 57 -14.63 23.27 -8.38
C THR A 57 -13.54 22.65 -9.25
N THR A 58 -13.60 21.35 -9.46
CA THR A 58 -12.69 20.58 -10.29
C THR A 58 -13.35 20.05 -11.56
N THR A 59 -14.65 20.28 -11.68
CA THR A 59 -15.48 19.81 -12.79
C THR A 59 -16.30 20.96 -13.35
N GLN A 60 -16.63 20.88 -14.63
CA GLN A 60 -17.50 21.83 -15.35
C GLN A 60 -18.45 21.07 -16.26
N PRO A 61 -19.62 21.63 -16.61
CA PRO A 61 -20.49 21.05 -17.63
C PRO A 61 -19.74 20.95 -18.96
N ASN A 62 -19.92 19.79 -19.64
CA ASN A 62 -19.37 19.63 -20.98
C ASN A 62 -19.97 20.64 -21.94
N ARG A 63 -19.14 21.23 -22.79
CA ARG A 63 -19.56 22.28 -23.73
C ARG A 63 -20.62 21.80 -24.72
N ASN A 64 -20.54 20.53 -25.15
CA ASN A 64 -21.42 19.97 -26.17
C ASN A 64 -22.63 19.23 -25.58
N THR A 65 -22.48 18.72 -24.37
CA THR A 65 -23.52 17.95 -23.68
C THR A 65 -23.55 18.37 -22.20
N PRO A 66 -24.27 19.48 -21.87
CA PRO A 66 -24.25 20.06 -20.52
C PRO A 66 -24.73 19.13 -19.37
N THR A 67 -25.34 18.00 -19.70
CA THR A 67 -25.76 16.96 -18.75
C THR A 67 -24.58 16.09 -18.28
N ILE A 68 -23.44 16.17 -18.95
CA ILE A 68 -22.20 15.44 -18.62
C ILE A 68 -21.21 16.44 -18.04
N TRP A 69 -20.43 15.99 -17.06
CA TRP A 69 -19.42 16.80 -16.39
C TRP A 69 -18.01 16.39 -16.82
N ASP A 70 -17.21 17.35 -17.22
CA ASP A 70 -15.81 17.17 -17.56
C ASP A 70 -14.90 17.64 -16.43
N TRP A 71 -13.74 17.01 -16.33
CA TRP A 71 -12.66 17.48 -15.46
C TRP A 71 -12.03 18.76 -16.03
N ILE A 72 -11.86 19.77 -15.17
CA ILE A 72 -11.11 20.98 -15.52
C ILE A 72 -9.61 20.68 -15.60
N GLY A 73 -9.12 19.74 -14.80
CA GLY A 73 -7.72 19.37 -14.73
C GLY A 73 -6.88 20.44 -13.98
N ASN A 74 -7.48 21.07 -12.97
CA ASN A 74 -6.90 22.18 -12.21
C ASN A 74 -6.44 21.78 -10.79
N THR A 75 -6.58 20.53 -10.42
CA THR A 75 -6.18 20.04 -9.08
C THR A 75 -4.66 20.02 -8.91
N ASN A 76 -4.21 20.31 -7.70
CA ASN A 76 -2.82 20.13 -7.28
C ASN A 76 -2.76 19.00 -6.24
N THR A 77 -2.88 17.76 -6.72
CA THR A 77 -2.93 16.59 -5.86
C THR A 77 -1.58 15.90 -5.85
N ASP A 78 -0.98 15.78 -4.67
CA ASP A 78 0.16 14.90 -4.46
C ASP A 78 -0.35 13.44 -4.39
N TRP A 79 -0.24 12.74 -5.50
CA TRP A 79 -0.67 11.35 -5.61
C TRP A 79 0.18 10.39 -4.78
N TYR A 80 1.45 10.72 -4.52
CA TYR A 80 2.29 9.91 -3.64
C TYR A 80 1.79 9.98 -2.21
N ASP A 81 1.43 11.18 -1.74
CA ASP A 81 0.84 11.34 -0.41
C ASP A 81 -0.54 10.66 -0.32
N VAL A 82 -1.39 10.82 -1.33
CA VAL A 82 -2.70 10.15 -1.39
C VAL A 82 -2.57 8.63 -1.34
N VAL A 83 -1.59 8.06 -2.05
CA VAL A 83 -1.42 6.60 -2.14
C VAL A 83 -0.60 6.04 -0.98
N PHE A 84 0.43 6.73 -0.52
CA PHE A 84 1.39 6.22 0.46
C PHE A 84 1.47 7.03 1.76
N GLY A 85 0.75 8.15 1.88
CA GLY A 85 0.73 9.00 3.06
C GLY A 85 0.06 8.40 4.30
N GLY A 86 -0.30 7.12 4.25
CA GLY A 86 -0.94 6.42 5.35
C GLY A 86 0.04 5.62 6.21
N THR A 87 -0.41 5.33 7.43
CA THR A 87 0.32 4.44 8.34
C THR A 87 -0.14 2.99 8.15
N ALA A 88 0.79 2.07 7.95
CA ALA A 88 0.54 0.64 7.87
C ALA A 88 0.71 0.00 9.26
N PHE A 89 -0.29 -0.75 9.69
CA PHE A 89 -0.26 -1.45 10.97
C PHE A 89 0.18 -2.89 10.80
N SER A 90 1.03 -3.37 11.70
CA SER A 90 1.40 -4.77 11.81
C SER A 90 1.40 -5.23 13.26
N GLN A 91 1.02 -6.48 13.45
CA GLN A 91 1.00 -7.11 14.76
C GLN A 91 1.53 -8.54 14.68
N GLU A 92 2.21 -8.96 15.71
CA GLU A 92 2.70 -10.33 15.86
C GLU A 92 2.43 -10.81 17.29
N HIS A 93 1.83 -11.97 17.39
CA HIS A 93 1.54 -12.64 18.66
C HIS A 93 2.15 -14.02 18.64
N SER A 94 2.97 -14.33 19.64
CA SER A 94 3.54 -15.66 19.80
C SER A 94 3.31 -16.19 21.20
N LEU A 95 2.90 -17.44 21.25
CA LEU A 95 2.72 -18.18 22.47
C LEU A 95 3.49 -19.50 22.34
N SER A 96 4.25 -19.85 23.38
CA SER A 96 4.89 -21.14 23.45
C SER A 96 4.74 -21.75 24.84
N VAL A 97 4.59 -23.05 24.86
CA VAL A 97 4.52 -23.85 26.07
C VAL A 97 5.49 -25.02 25.93
N SER A 98 6.29 -25.24 26.92
CA SER A 98 7.19 -26.38 26.98
C SER A 98 7.17 -26.99 28.37
N GLY A 99 7.39 -28.26 28.44
CA GLY A 99 7.44 -28.99 29.69
C GLY A 99 7.82 -30.44 29.47
N GLY A 100 7.83 -31.19 30.56
CA GLY A 100 8.11 -32.60 30.47
C GLY A 100 8.73 -33.17 31.73
N THR A 101 9.11 -34.41 31.63
CA THR A 101 9.83 -35.20 32.61
C THR A 101 11.14 -35.66 31.98
N GLU A 102 11.97 -36.42 32.71
CA GLU A 102 13.16 -37.05 32.15
C GLU A 102 12.89 -37.95 30.95
N LYS A 103 11.68 -38.56 30.90
CA LYS A 103 11.30 -39.50 29.85
C LYS A 103 10.47 -38.86 28.72
N ILE A 104 9.77 -37.76 28.98
CA ILE A 104 8.88 -37.10 28.01
C ILE A 104 9.13 -35.61 28.06
N GLN A 105 9.43 -35.05 26.91
CA GLN A 105 9.57 -33.62 26.73
C GLN A 105 8.66 -33.14 25.60
N TYR A 106 7.99 -32.04 25.80
CA TYR A 106 7.13 -31.46 24.79
C TYR A 106 7.35 -29.97 24.64
N TYR A 107 7.14 -29.49 23.43
CA TYR A 107 7.14 -28.08 23.07
C TYR A 107 6.01 -27.83 22.07
N PHE A 108 5.18 -26.84 22.37
CA PHE A 108 4.14 -26.33 21.48
C PHE A 108 4.34 -24.85 21.29
N SER A 109 4.17 -24.36 20.07
CA SER A 109 4.15 -22.93 19.82
C SER A 109 3.13 -22.57 18.76
N GLY A 110 2.48 -21.41 18.95
CA GLY A 110 1.62 -20.76 18.02
C GLY A 110 2.11 -19.34 17.74
N ASN A 111 2.07 -18.94 16.48
CA ASN A 111 2.39 -17.59 16.07
C ASN A 111 1.33 -17.08 15.09
N TYR A 112 0.88 -15.87 15.32
CA TYR A 112 0.04 -15.10 14.41
C TYR A 112 0.76 -13.82 14.03
N MET A 113 0.80 -13.51 12.74
CA MET A 113 1.28 -12.25 12.20
C MET A 113 0.23 -11.68 11.25
N GLY A 114 -0.20 -10.46 11.53
CA GLY A 114 -1.02 -9.64 10.65
C GLY A 114 -0.23 -8.40 10.20
N GLN A 115 -0.20 -8.13 8.92
CA GLN A 115 0.49 -6.99 8.35
C GLN A 115 -0.39 -6.34 7.31
N GLU A 116 -0.56 -5.03 7.40
CA GLU A 116 -1.17 -4.20 6.37
C GLU A 116 -0.09 -3.64 5.44
N GLY A 117 -0.45 -3.42 4.18
CA GLY A 117 0.44 -2.77 3.22
C GLY A 117 0.50 -1.26 3.40
N MET A 118 1.48 -0.65 2.75
CA MET A 118 1.77 0.78 2.87
C MET A 118 0.77 1.67 2.12
N MET A 119 0.00 1.11 1.18
CA MET A 119 -0.96 1.92 0.41
C MET A 119 -2.15 2.33 1.25
N ALA A 120 -2.45 3.63 1.28
CA ALA A 120 -3.61 4.17 1.98
C ALA A 120 -4.94 3.79 1.31
N ILE A 121 -4.93 3.64 -0.01
CA ILE A 121 -6.10 3.26 -0.81
C ILE A 121 -6.11 1.74 -1.03
N ARG A 122 -7.19 1.06 -0.59
CA ARG A 122 -7.36 -0.40 -0.76
C ARG A 122 -6.14 -1.19 -0.31
N ARG A 123 -5.81 -1.08 0.96
CA ARG A 123 -4.67 -1.75 1.59
C ARG A 123 -4.66 -3.24 1.29
N ASP A 124 -3.52 -3.74 0.88
CA ASP A 124 -3.23 -5.16 0.90
C ASP A 124 -3.04 -5.64 2.35
N LYS A 125 -3.34 -6.91 2.58
CA LYS A 125 -3.23 -7.53 3.91
C LYS A 125 -2.57 -8.89 3.79
N LEU A 126 -1.63 -9.13 4.68
CA LEU A 126 -0.99 -10.41 4.88
C LEU A 126 -1.33 -10.93 6.27
N GLN A 127 -1.86 -12.15 6.35
CA GLN A 127 -2.06 -12.86 7.61
C GLN A 127 -1.30 -14.18 7.55
N ARG A 128 -0.53 -14.47 8.58
CA ARG A 128 0.23 -15.71 8.69
C ARG A 128 -0.05 -16.36 10.04
N TYR A 129 -0.47 -17.58 9.99
CA TYR A 129 -0.69 -18.45 11.13
C TYR A 129 0.34 -19.57 11.09
N SER A 130 1.03 -19.82 12.19
CA SER A 130 1.94 -20.95 12.29
C SER A 130 1.78 -21.66 13.62
N VAL A 131 1.78 -22.96 13.55
CA VAL A 131 1.74 -23.83 14.73
C VAL A 131 2.86 -24.83 14.59
N SER A 132 3.61 -25.06 15.67
CA SER A 132 4.59 -26.11 15.71
C SER A 132 4.49 -26.92 17.01
N SER A 133 4.76 -28.20 16.89
CA SER A 133 4.83 -29.10 18.03
C SER A 133 6.04 -30.01 17.91
N LYS A 134 6.68 -30.27 19.04
CA LYS A 134 7.73 -31.27 19.18
C LYS A 134 7.46 -32.09 20.44
N ILE A 135 7.56 -33.39 20.30
CA ILE A 135 7.43 -34.32 21.41
C ILE A 135 8.57 -35.34 21.31
N ASN A 136 9.35 -35.44 22.35
CA ASN A 136 10.39 -36.45 22.52
C ASN A 136 9.97 -37.33 23.68
N ALA A 137 9.86 -38.66 23.44
CA ALA A 137 9.44 -39.59 24.47
C ALA A 137 10.32 -40.87 24.44
N GLN A 138 10.87 -41.21 25.59
CA GLN A 138 11.48 -42.50 25.81
C GLN A 138 10.40 -43.44 26.30
N LEU A 139 9.84 -44.26 25.39
CA LEU A 139 8.78 -45.18 25.69
C LEU A 139 9.29 -46.43 26.43
N TYR A 140 10.48 -46.86 26.06
CA TYR A 140 11.22 -47.99 26.71
C TYR A 140 12.71 -47.63 26.74
N PRO A 141 13.55 -48.28 27.56
CA PRO A 141 14.99 -48.03 27.58
C PRO A 141 15.67 -48.15 26.21
N TRP A 142 15.07 -48.95 25.33
CA TRP A 142 15.56 -49.20 23.96
C TRP A 142 14.74 -48.46 22.88
N LEU A 143 13.64 -47.76 23.23
CA LEU A 143 12.75 -47.14 22.25
C LEU A 143 12.52 -45.65 22.58
N ASN A 144 13.06 -44.80 21.71
CA ASN A 144 12.81 -43.37 21.73
C ASN A 144 11.92 -42.94 20.55
N MET A 145 10.91 -42.19 20.83
CA MET A 145 10.01 -41.60 19.84
C MET A 145 10.26 -40.09 19.77
N ASN A 146 10.50 -39.59 18.56
CA ASN A 146 10.61 -38.16 18.30
C ASN A 146 9.51 -37.76 17.29
N TYR A 147 8.62 -36.90 17.67
CA TYR A 147 7.58 -36.33 16.81
C TYR A 147 7.80 -34.86 16.63
N SER A 148 7.74 -34.37 15.39
CA SER A 148 7.82 -32.96 15.05
C SER A 148 6.81 -32.63 13.96
N MET A 149 5.98 -31.62 14.22
CA MET A 149 5.01 -31.10 13.26
C MET A 149 5.16 -29.60 13.16
N LYS A 150 5.07 -29.08 11.95
CA LYS A 150 4.97 -27.65 11.68
C LYS A 150 3.88 -27.42 10.64
N TYR A 151 2.94 -26.58 10.97
CA TYR A 151 1.90 -26.11 10.05
C TYR A 151 1.98 -24.62 9.89
N MET A 152 1.85 -24.11 8.67
CA MET A 152 1.81 -22.70 8.36
C MET A 152 0.75 -22.45 7.30
N ARG A 153 -0.10 -21.46 7.58
CA ARG A 153 -1.06 -20.91 6.62
C ARG A 153 -0.76 -19.44 6.42
N LYS A 154 -0.74 -19.03 5.16
CA LYS A 154 -0.53 -17.65 4.74
C LYS A 154 -1.70 -17.23 3.86
N ASP A 155 -2.43 -16.23 4.31
CA ASP A 155 -3.52 -15.61 3.56
C ASP A 155 -3.06 -14.22 3.11
N TYR A 156 -3.12 -13.96 1.82
CA TYR A 156 -2.75 -12.69 1.24
C TYR A 156 -3.91 -12.14 0.41
N SER A 157 -4.33 -10.92 0.75
CA SER A 157 -5.37 -10.18 0.04
C SER A 157 -4.74 -8.93 -0.57
N LYS A 158 -4.91 -8.77 -1.88
CA LYS A 158 -4.46 -7.59 -2.61
C LYS A 158 -5.59 -7.03 -3.48
N PRO A 159 -5.60 -5.73 -3.80
CA PRO A 159 -6.52 -5.15 -4.75
C PRO A 159 -6.36 -5.79 -6.14
N THR A 160 -7.46 -6.19 -6.75
CA THR A 160 -7.47 -6.87 -8.06
C THR A 160 -7.08 -5.99 -9.24
N ALA A 161 -7.12 -4.67 -9.09
CA ALA A 161 -6.76 -3.71 -10.15
C ALA A 161 -5.26 -3.38 -10.23
N MET A 162 -4.44 -3.97 -9.36
CA MET A 162 -3.00 -3.75 -9.36
C MET A 162 -2.27 -4.91 -10.02
N THR A 163 -2.14 -4.84 -11.32
CA THR A 163 -1.06 -5.53 -12.00
C THR A 163 0.22 -4.70 -11.84
N ASP A 164 1.35 -5.36 -11.71
CA ASP A 164 2.63 -4.76 -11.31
C ASP A 164 3.09 -3.51 -12.11
N ASN A 165 2.48 -3.26 -13.28
CA ASN A 165 2.82 -2.11 -14.13
C ASN A 165 1.77 -0.98 -14.13
N THR A 166 0.55 -1.20 -13.65
CA THR A 166 -0.53 -0.20 -13.81
C THR A 166 -0.51 0.88 -12.76
N LEU A 167 0.00 0.61 -11.56
CA LEU A 167 0.05 1.62 -10.51
C LEU A 167 1.03 2.74 -10.84
N TYR A 168 2.24 2.37 -11.26
CA TYR A 168 3.32 3.32 -11.56
C TYR A 168 3.14 4.07 -12.89
N GLN A 169 2.24 3.62 -13.76
CA GLN A 169 1.94 4.29 -15.03
C GLN A 169 0.82 5.34 -14.90
N ASN A 170 0.05 5.30 -13.82
CA ASN A 170 -1.14 6.16 -13.62
C ASN A 170 -0.99 7.11 -12.41
N ILE A 171 0.16 7.13 -11.77
CA ILE A 171 0.59 8.12 -10.78
C ILE A 171 1.55 9.07 -11.46
#